data_b55e882e1030124fe0fe49778166c2b1
#
_entry.id   b55e882e1030124fe0fe49778166c2b1
#
_cell.length_a   1.000
_cell.length_b   1.000
_cell.length_c   1.000
_cell.angle_alpha   90.00
_cell.angle_beta   90.00
_cell.angle_gamma   90.00
#
_symmetry.space_group_name_H-M   'P 1'
#
loop_
_entity.id
_entity.type
_entity.pdbx_description
1 polymer ?
#
loop_
_entity_poly.entity_id
_entity_poly.type
_entity_poly.pdbx_seq_one_letter_code
_entity_poly.pdbx_strand_id
1 'polypeptide(L)'
;MFRSRFSPIFAIFLCVLCVSPQTPAQNAVRTPSDVVREFYKAMREKRFREAFALTIYKSAVEGLSADEMEDLRPGFEEKAAQIPAAVEIVNEQISGNIAIVFVRIPVTDSTPQVTSEPVNLLNSGGTWIIGTEPDLAEVKKAGRRYFLDALITEHEGDVEDLLKRLVVLEGIYSQQHGGSYGELSALISGGMLSPDAVDPKLSGYNFRITLGKDGKSYVAGAEPLRHGRTGKLSFWMDQSGVIKSADTGGKQLKP
;
A
#
# COMPACT_ATOMS: atom_id res chain seq x y z
N MET A 1 13.82 41.71 -85.96
CA MET A 1 14.04 40.41 -86.64
C MET A 1 15.09 39.62 -85.87
N PHE A 2 14.86 38.42 -85.60
CA PHE A 2 15.61 37.33 -85.06
C PHE A 2 15.14 36.90 -83.65
N ARG A 3 14.35 35.81 -83.63
CA ARG A 3 13.97 34.99 -82.49
C ARG A 3 15.14 34.08 -82.18
N SER A 4 15.50 33.99 -80.88
CA SER A 4 16.31 32.91 -80.39
C SER A 4 15.54 32.22 -79.27
N ARG A 5 15.26 30.91 -79.47
CA ARG A 5 14.62 29.98 -78.53
C ARG A 5 15.69 29.50 -77.57
N PHE A 6 15.48 29.67 -76.28
CA PHE A 6 16.20 28.91 -75.25
C PHE A 6 15.26 27.85 -74.62
N SER A 7 15.69 26.60 -74.73
CA SER A 7 15.08 25.43 -74.18
C SER A 7 15.56 25.29 -72.70
N PRO A 8 14.68 25.05 -71.71
CA PRO A 8 15.12 24.74 -70.33
C PRO A 8 15.41 23.27 -70.23
N ILE A 9 16.62 22.92 -69.79
CA ILE A 9 17.07 21.62 -69.39
C ILE A 9 16.45 21.33 -68.00
N PHE A 10 15.58 20.30 -67.96
CA PHE A 10 14.95 19.82 -66.74
C PHE A 10 15.97 18.93 -66.00
N ALA A 11 16.58 19.44 -64.92
CA ALA A 11 17.44 18.65 -64.05
C ALA A 11 16.56 17.89 -63.07
N ILE A 12 16.42 16.59 -63.28
CA ILE A 12 15.76 15.66 -62.34
C ILE A 12 16.70 15.43 -61.16
N PHE A 13 16.36 16.03 -60.00
CA PHE A 13 17.04 15.78 -58.74
C PHE A 13 16.46 14.47 -58.16
N LEU A 14 17.20 13.38 -58.26
CA LEU A 14 16.86 12.09 -57.70
C LEU A 14 17.15 12.11 -56.17
N CYS A 15 16.15 12.47 -55.35
CA CYS A 15 16.23 12.32 -53.90
C CYS A 15 16.23 10.83 -53.56
N VAL A 16 17.40 10.28 -53.29
CA VAL A 16 17.52 8.96 -52.64
C VAL A 16 17.10 9.11 -51.19
N LEU A 17 15.87 8.73 -50.91
CA LEU A 17 15.39 8.56 -49.54
C LEU A 17 16.13 7.36 -48.91
N CYS A 18 17.15 7.65 -48.10
CA CYS A 18 17.74 6.68 -47.18
C CYS A 18 16.68 6.30 -46.16
N VAL A 19 15.91 5.25 -46.42
CA VAL A 19 15.09 4.57 -45.43
C VAL A 19 16.07 3.75 -44.59
N SER A 20 16.46 4.31 -43.44
CA SER A 20 17.16 3.53 -42.40
C SER A 20 16.21 2.45 -41.89
N PRO A 21 16.59 1.16 -41.90
CA PRO A 21 15.77 0.14 -41.29
C PRO A 21 15.72 0.45 -39.79
N GLN A 22 14.55 0.85 -39.29
CA GLN A 22 14.28 0.84 -37.86
C GLN A 22 14.26 -0.63 -37.45
N THR A 23 15.34 -1.10 -36.87
CA THR A 23 15.37 -2.35 -36.12
C THR A 23 14.31 -2.26 -35.06
N PRO A 24 13.31 -3.17 -35.00
CA PRO A 24 12.40 -3.19 -33.88
C PRO A 24 13.27 -3.38 -32.64
N ALA A 25 13.08 -2.51 -31.64
CA ALA A 25 13.70 -2.67 -30.34
C ALA A 25 13.32 -4.09 -29.87
N GLN A 26 14.25 -5.02 -29.93
CA GLN A 26 14.10 -6.32 -29.30
C GLN A 26 13.77 -6.01 -27.83
N ASN A 27 12.58 -6.41 -27.38
CA ASN A 27 12.25 -6.42 -25.98
C ASN A 27 13.30 -7.29 -25.29
N ALA A 28 14.37 -6.68 -24.82
CA ALA A 28 15.42 -7.37 -24.09
C ALA A 28 14.72 -8.03 -22.90
N VAL A 29 14.82 -9.36 -22.82
CA VAL A 29 14.28 -10.13 -21.70
C VAL A 29 14.92 -9.55 -20.43
N ARG A 30 14.12 -8.96 -19.57
CA ARG A 30 14.62 -8.34 -18.33
C ARG A 30 15.25 -9.43 -17.47
N THR A 31 16.45 -9.15 -16.95
CA THR A 31 17.09 -10.02 -15.95
C THR A 31 16.36 -9.94 -14.60
N PRO A 32 16.50 -10.92 -13.70
CA PRO A 32 15.98 -10.82 -12.34
C PRO A 32 16.42 -9.53 -11.64
N SER A 33 17.69 -9.17 -11.77
CA SER A 33 18.25 -7.92 -11.21
C SER A 33 17.57 -6.66 -11.76
N ASP A 34 17.23 -6.64 -13.04
CA ASP A 34 16.54 -5.50 -13.65
C ASP A 34 15.12 -5.35 -13.11
N VAL A 35 14.41 -6.47 -12.90
CA VAL A 35 13.08 -6.48 -12.29
C VAL A 35 13.13 -5.93 -10.87
N VAL A 36 14.12 -6.35 -10.07
CA VAL A 36 14.30 -5.87 -8.69
C VAL A 36 14.60 -4.37 -8.67
N ARG A 37 15.51 -3.88 -9.53
CA ARG A 37 15.81 -2.43 -9.62
C ARG A 37 14.59 -1.61 -9.98
N GLU A 38 13.83 -2.05 -10.99
CA GLU A 38 12.63 -1.34 -11.43
C GLU A 38 11.53 -1.36 -10.37
N PHE A 39 11.35 -2.48 -9.66
CA PHE A 39 10.41 -2.56 -8.54
C PHE A 39 10.72 -1.52 -7.47
N TYR A 40 11.95 -1.49 -6.95
CA TYR A 40 12.33 -0.52 -5.91
C TYR A 40 12.23 0.92 -6.40
N LYS A 41 12.58 1.18 -7.67
CA LYS A 41 12.42 2.49 -8.29
C LYS A 41 10.95 2.90 -8.35
N ALA A 42 10.08 2.04 -8.86
CA ALA A 42 8.65 2.32 -8.99
C ALA A 42 7.99 2.52 -7.62
N MET A 43 8.37 1.75 -6.61
CA MET A 43 7.89 1.92 -5.22
C MET A 43 8.27 3.31 -4.68
N ARG A 44 9.55 3.73 -4.79
CA ARG A 44 10.00 5.06 -4.34
C ARG A 44 9.30 6.21 -5.08
N GLU A 45 9.02 6.02 -6.36
CA GLU A 45 8.30 6.99 -7.19
C GLU A 45 6.78 6.93 -6.97
N LYS A 46 6.31 6.09 -6.03
CA LYS A 46 4.90 5.85 -5.70
C LYS A 46 4.05 5.38 -6.89
N ARG A 47 4.70 4.76 -7.89
CA ARG A 47 4.05 4.13 -9.05
C ARG A 47 3.64 2.70 -8.68
N PHE A 48 2.75 2.57 -7.68
CA PHE A 48 2.44 1.30 -7.04
C PHE A 48 1.89 0.24 -8.00
N ARG A 49 1.01 0.61 -8.94
CA ARG A 49 0.51 -0.36 -9.94
C ARG A 49 1.63 -0.94 -10.80
N GLU A 50 2.58 -0.11 -11.20
CA GLU A 50 3.74 -0.55 -11.98
C GLU A 50 4.70 -1.40 -11.14
N ALA A 51 4.93 -1.03 -9.89
CA ALA A 51 5.75 -1.81 -8.97
C ALA A 51 5.15 -3.21 -8.76
N PHE A 52 3.89 -3.29 -8.38
CA PHE A 52 3.23 -4.57 -8.14
C PHE A 52 3.03 -5.42 -9.41
N ALA A 53 2.99 -4.81 -10.60
CA ALA A 53 2.99 -5.53 -11.87
C ALA A 53 4.26 -6.38 -12.10
N LEU A 54 5.36 -6.04 -11.39
CA LEU A 54 6.61 -6.80 -11.40
C LEU A 54 6.66 -7.91 -10.35
N THR A 55 5.58 -8.17 -9.65
CA THR A 55 5.50 -9.11 -8.53
C THR A 55 4.37 -10.12 -8.72
N ILE A 56 4.34 -11.11 -7.82
CA ILE A 56 3.21 -12.04 -7.72
C ILE A 56 1.87 -11.35 -7.44
N TYR A 57 1.88 -10.10 -6.94
CA TYR A 57 0.69 -9.33 -6.58
C TYR A 57 -0.01 -8.65 -7.77
N LYS A 58 0.51 -8.82 -8.99
CA LYS A 58 -0.05 -8.23 -10.21
C LYS A 58 -1.56 -8.41 -10.32
N SER A 59 -2.05 -9.66 -10.17
CA SER A 59 -3.48 -9.97 -10.28
C SER A 59 -4.33 -9.35 -9.17
N ALA A 60 -3.75 -9.13 -7.98
CA ALA A 60 -4.43 -8.45 -6.87
C ALA A 60 -4.61 -6.95 -7.13
N VAL A 61 -3.63 -6.31 -7.78
CA VAL A 61 -3.65 -4.85 -8.03
C VAL A 61 -4.40 -4.48 -9.29
N GLU A 62 -4.31 -5.30 -10.36
CA GLU A 62 -5.00 -5.04 -11.63
C GLU A 62 -6.53 -4.99 -11.46
N GLY A 63 -7.06 -5.79 -10.54
CA GLY A 63 -8.51 -5.84 -10.25
C GLY A 63 -9.04 -4.71 -9.37
N LEU A 64 -8.17 -3.84 -8.80
CA LEU A 64 -8.59 -2.76 -7.92
C LEU A 64 -9.13 -1.55 -8.69
N SER A 65 -10.24 -0.97 -8.22
CA SER A 65 -10.71 0.34 -8.66
C SER A 65 -9.75 1.46 -8.21
N ALA A 66 -9.95 2.68 -8.71
CA ALA A 66 -9.19 3.84 -8.27
C ALA A 66 -9.36 4.10 -6.76
N ASP A 67 -10.61 4.02 -6.29
CA ASP A 67 -10.93 4.25 -4.87
C ASP A 67 -10.35 3.17 -3.94
N GLU A 68 -10.37 1.89 -4.36
CA GLU A 68 -9.75 0.81 -3.59
C GLU A 68 -8.22 1.00 -3.51
N MET A 69 -7.63 1.51 -4.58
CA MET A 69 -6.21 1.84 -4.60
C MET A 69 -5.87 3.00 -3.65
N GLU A 70 -6.77 4.00 -3.53
CA GLU A 70 -6.61 5.10 -2.57
C GLU A 70 -6.74 4.62 -1.11
N ASP A 71 -7.60 3.64 -0.82
CA ASP A 71 -7.70 3.04 0.52
C ASP A 71 -6.41 2.33 0.94
N LEU A 72 -5.72 1.71 -0.02
CA LEU A 72 -4.46 0.98 0.21
C LEU A 72 -3.22 1.90 0.16
N ARG A 73 -3.35 3.11 -0.39
CA ARG A 73 -2.24 4.04 -0.61
C ARG A 73 -1.43 4.34 0.66
N PRO A 74 -2.04 4.64 1.84
CA PRO A 74 -1.27 4.94 3.05
C PRO A 74 -0.31 3.80 3.42
N GLY A 75 -0.76 2.55 3.43
CA GLY A 75 0.09 1.40 3.72
C GLY A 75 1.18 1.18 2.66
N PHE A 76 0.90 1.41 1.38
CA PHE A 76 1.92 1.33 0.34
C PHE A 76 2.95 2.46 0.45
N GLU A 77 2.54 3.67 0.82
CA GLU A 77 3.45 4.80 1.05
C GLU A 77 4.34 4.58 2.27
N GLU A 78 3.80 4.00 3.34
CA GLU A 78 4.59 3.62 4.51
C GLU A 78 5.69 2.60 4.13
N LYS A 79 5.34 1.56 3.37
CA LYS A 79 6.34 0.59 2.87
C LYS A 79 7.36 1.24 1.93
N ALA A 80 6.92 2.13 1.06
CA ALA A 80 7.79 2.86 0.15
C ALA A 80 8.78 3.77 0.89
N ALA A 81 8.36 4.40 1.99
CA ALA A 81 9.20 5.26 2.82
C ALA A 81 10.35 4.50 3.50
N GLN A 82 10.21 3.20 3.70
CA GLN A 82 11.26 2.34 4.26
C GLN A 82 12.32 1.93 3.23
N ILE A 83 12.06 2.16 1.94
CA ILE A 83 13.00 1.80 0.86
C ILE A 83 14.11 2.85 0.77
N PRO A 84 15.39 2.46 0.89
CA PRO A 84 16.50 3.40 0.82
C PRO A 84 16.63 4.05 -0.57
N ALA A 85 17.21 5.24 -0.61
CA ALA A 85 17.42 6.00 -1.86
C ALA A 85 18.23 5.23 -2.91
N ALA A 86 19.18 4.41 -2.46
CA ALA A 86 19.97 3.53 -3.31
C ALA A 86 19.80 2.07 -2.87
N VAL A 87 19.49 1.21 -3.84
CA VAL A 87 19.47 -0.25 -3.67
C VAL A 87 20.59 -0.81 -4.53
N GLU A 88 21.56 -1.44 -3.89
CA GLU A 88 22.70 -2.06 -4.56
C GLU A 88 22.41 -3.55 -4.76
N ILE A 89 22.52 -4.03 -6.02
CA ILE A 89 22.49 -5.45 -6.32
C ILE A 89 23.90 -6.01 -6.06
N VAL A 90 24.01 -6.95 -5.13
CA VAL A 90 25.29 -7.56 -4.74
C VAL A 90 25.57 -8.81 -5.56
N ASN A 91 24.54 -9.65 -5.77
CA ASN A 91 24.67 -10.93 -6.45
C ASN A 91 23.31 -11.35 -7.05
N GLU A 92 23.39 -12.22 -8.06
CA GLU A 92 22.22 -12.85 -8.69
C GLU A 92 22.53 -14.34 -8.88
N GLN A 93 21.60 -15.19 -8.47
CA GLN A 93 21.68 -16.63 -8.66
C GLN A 93 20.43 -17.09 -9.39
N ILE A 94 20.59 -17.82 -10.51
CA ILE A 94 19.50 -18.36 -11.31
C ILE A 94 19.61 -19.87 -11.33
N SER A 95 18.50 -20.56 -11.01
CA SER A 95 18.37 -22.01 -11.08
C SER A 95 17.03 -22.38 -11.75
N GLY A 96 17.07 -22.71 -13.03
CA GLY A 96 15.87 -23.03 -13.80
C GLY A 96 14.90 -21.84 -13.86
N ASN A 97 13.72 -22.01 -13.29
CA ASN A 97 12.68 -20.99 -13.24
C ASN A 97 12.64 -20.17 -11.92
N ILE A 98 13.66 -20.30 -11.10
CA ILE A 98 13.80 -19.56 -9.83
C ILE A 98 15.06 -18.72 -9.89
N ALA A 99 15.00 -17.50 -9.33
CA ALA A 99 16.17 -16.67 -9.13
C ALA A 99 16.15 -16.05 -7.72
N ILE A 100 17.35 -15.78 -7.20
CA ILE A 100 17.54 -15.03 -5.97
C ILE A 100 18.47 -13.86 -6.30
N VAL A 101 17.99 -12.65 -6.04
CA VAL A 101 18.77 -11.43 -6.17
C VAL A 101 19.08 -10.93 -4.77
N PHE A 102 20.38 -10.79 -4.46
CA PHE A 102 20.82 -10.25 -3.18
C PHE A 102 20.96 -8.74 -3.28
N VAL A 103 20.22 -8.03 -2.45
CA VAL A 103 20.21 -6.58 -2.37
C VAL A 103 20.87 -6.11 -1.09
N ARG A 104 21.70 -5.08 -1.18
CA ARG A 104 22.27 -4.40 -0.02
C ARG A 104 21.39 -3.21 0.31
N ILE A 105 20.82 -3.25 1.53
CA ILE A 105 20.04 -2.15 2.08
C ILE A 105 20.93 -1.47 3.14
N PRO A 106 21.25 -0.18 3.01
CA PRO A 106 21.99 0.54 4.05
C PRO A 106 21.16 0.55 5.33
N VAL A 107 21.67 -0.03 6.40
CA VAL A 107 21.06 0.07 7.72
C VAL A 107 21.45 1.42 8.31
N THR A 108 20.47 2.23 8.69
CA THR A 108 20.66 3.57 9.27
C THR A 108 21.07 3.54 10.76
N ASP A 109 21.26 2.35 11.33
CA ASP A 109 21.63 2.24 12.73
C ASP A 109 23.16 2.21 12.90
N SER A 110 23.64 2.66 14.06
CA SER A 110 25.00 3.09 14.40
C SER A 110 26.12 2.05 14.27
N THR A 111 25.84 0.88 13.75
CA THR A 111 26.81 -0.15 13.41
C THR A 111 26.71 -0.48 11.92
N PRO A 112 27.78 -0.36 11.13
CA PRO A 112 27.74 -0.68 9.70
C PRO A 112 27.74 -2.20 9.49
N GLN A 113 26.67 -2.88 9.86
CA GLN A 113 26.40 -4.23 9.39
C GLN A 113 25.71 -4.13 8.04
N VAL A 114 26.47 -4.38 7.00
CA VAL A 114 25.96 -4.47 5.64
C VAL A 114 25.26 -5.82 5.51
N THR A 115 23.95 -5.85 5.72
CA THR A 115 23.15 -7.04 5.52
C THR A 115 22.69 -7.09 4.06
N SER A 116 22.97 -8.19 3.37
CA SER A 116 22.37 -8.44 2.06
C SER A 116 21.09 -9.24 2.25
N GLU A 117 19.97 -8.72 1.74
CA GLU A 117 18.69 -9.38 1.80
C GLU A 117 18.39 -10.13 0.49
N PRO A 118 17.92 -11.38 0.56
CA PRO A 118 17.54 -12.13 -0.63
C PRO A 118 16.15 -11.70 -1.11
N VAL A 119 16.04 -11.38 -2.39
CA VAL A 119 14.78 -11.16 -3.10
C VAL A 119 14.56 -12.37 -4.00
N ASN A 120 13.49 -13.13 -3.73
CA ASN A 120 13.13 -14.30 -4.52
C ASN A 120 12.33 -13.89 -5.74
N LEU A 121 12.62 -14.52 -6.88
CA LEU A 121 11.89 -14.34 -8.13
C LEU A 121 11.56 -15.70 -8.74
N LEU A 122 10.46 -15.72 -9.48
CA LEU A 122 10.09 -16.87 -10.32
C LEU A 122 9.90 -16.41 -11.78
N ASN A 123 10.22 -17.30 -12.69
CA ASN A 123 9.98 -17.11 -14.11
C ASN A 123 8.59 -17.65 -14.47
N SER A 124 7.68 -16.76 -14.79
CA SER A 124 6.31 -17.10 -15.19
C SER A 124 6.13 -16.76 -16.66
N GLY A 125 6.09 -17.79 -17.50
CA GLY A 125 5.89 -17.61 -18.95
C GLY A 125 6.98 -16.78 -19.64
N GLY A 126 8.24 -16.93 -19.25
CA GLY A 126 9.37 -16.18 -19.81
C GLY A 126 9.61 -14.79 -19.19
N THR A 127 8.83 -14.42 -18.17
CA THR A 127 8.97 -13.15 -17.47
C THR A 127 9.30 -13.37 -16.00
N TRP A 128 10.34 -12.73 -15.50
CA TRP A 128 10.69 -12.76 -14.09
C TRP A 128 9.75 -11.86 -13.29
N ILE A 129 9.23 -12.38 -12.17
CA ILE A 129 8.41 -11.65 -11.22
C ILE A 129 8.89 -11.91 -9.79
N ILE A 130 8.84 -10.89 -8.93
CA ILE A 130 9.25 -10.99 -7.52
C ILE A 130 8.20 -11.78 -6.74
N GLY A 131 8.66 -12.76 -5.99
CA GLY A 131 7.87 -13.60 -5.09
C GLY A 131 8.19 -15.08 -5.24
N THR A 132 7.43 -15.91 -4.53
CA THR A 132 7.58 -17.37 -4.54
C THR A 132 6.34 -18.05 -5.12
N GLU A 133 6.46 -19.30 -5.53
CA GLU A 133 5.33 -20.03 -6.11
C GLU A 133 4.20 -20.32 -5.09
N PRO A 134 4.48 -20.68 -3.83
CA PRO A 134 3.43 -20.80 -2.81
C PRO A 134 2.64 -19.51 -2.61
N ASP A 135 3.34 -18.38 -2.48
CA ASP A 135 2.69 -17.08 -2.28
C ASP A 135 1.87 -16.67 -3.51
N LEU A 136 2.37 -16.95 -4.73
CA LEU A 136 1.61 -16.71 -5.97
C LEU A 136 0.28 -17.46 -5.99
N ALA A 137 0.25 -18.72 -5.51
CA ALA A 137 -0.98 -19.51 -5.44
C ALA A 137 -2.00 -18.88 -4.48
N GLU A 138 -1.54 -18.38 -3.34
CA GLU A 138 -2.37 -17.69 -2.35
C GLU A 138 -2.94 -16.38 -2.91
N VAL A 139 -2.08 -15.53 -3.49
CA VAL A 139 -2.50 -14.28 -4.12
C VAL A 139 -3.51 -14.52 -5.24
N LYS A 140 -3.28 -15.53 -6.10
CA LYS A 140 -4.23 -15.89 -7.16
C LYS A 140 -5.59 -16.31 -6.61
N LYS A 141 -5.61 -17.06 -5.50
CA LYS A 141 -6.84 -17.49 -4.82
C LYS A 141 -7.63 -16.32 -4.26
N ALA A 142 -6.96 -15.38 -3.61
CA ALA A 142 -7.58 -14.19 -3.03
C ALA A 142 -7.94 -13.13 -4.10
N GLY A 143 -7.18 -13.06 -5.20
CA GLY A 143 -7.36 -12.10 -6.27
C GLY A 143 -7.34 -10.65 -5.77
N ARG A 144 -8.25 -9.81 -6.27
CA ARG A 144 -8.35 -8.40 -5.87
C ARG A 144 -8.61 -8.19 -4.37
N ARG A 145 -9.10 -9.22 -3.68
CA ARG A 145 -9.37 -9.14 -2.23
C ARG A 145 -8.11 -9.21 -1.37
N TYR A 146 -6.99 -9.67 -1.92
CA TYR A 146 -5.77 -9.94 -1.17
C TYR A 146 -5.36 -8.77 -0.25
N PHE A 147 -5.15 -7.59 -0.83
CA PHE A 147 -4.75 -6.40 -0.06
C PHE A 147 -5.90 -5.81 0.76
N LEU A 148 -7.13 -5.85 0.26
CA LEU A 148 -8.28 -5.31 0.98
C LEU A 148 -8.62 -6.14 2.22
N ASP A 149 -8.50 -7.47 2.15
CA ASP A 149 -8.74 -8.33 3.30
C ASP A 149 -7.62 -8.18 4.35
N ALA A 150 -6.37 -7.99 3.92
CA ALA A 150 -5.27 -7.68 4.82
C ALA A 150 -5.48 -6.33 5.53
N LEU A 151 -5.84 -5.27 4.80
CA LEU A 151 -6.15 -3.96 5.36
C LEU A 151 -7.30 -4.02 6.38
N ILE A 152 -8.38 -4.74 6.04
CA ILE A 152 -9.52 -4.92 6.96
C ILE A 152 -9.05 -5.59 8.27
N THR A 153 -8.25 -6.65 8.16
CA THR A 153 -7.75 -7.38 9.34
C THR A 153 -6.86 -6.48 10.22
N GLU A 154 -6.00 -5.68 9.60
CA GLU A 154 -5.13 -4.71 10.29
C GLU A 154 -5.97 -3.67 11.03
N HIS A 155 -6.87 -2.98 10.34
CA HIS A 155 -7.71 -1.94 10.94
C HIS A 155 -8.62 -2.49 12.05
N GLU A 156 -9.18 -3.69 11.90
CA GLU A 156 -10.00 -4.32 12.95
C GLU A 156 -9.18 -4.63 14.19
N GLY A 157 -7.94 -5.08 14.04
CA GLY A 157 -6.99 -5.27 15.13
C GLY A 157 -6.65 -3.95 15.84
N ASP A 158 -6.36 -2.90 15.08
CA ASP A 158 -6.06 -1.57 15.62
C ASP A 158 -7.24 -0.98 16.40
N VAL A 159 -8.47 -1.19 15.92
CA VAL A 159 -9.69 -0.77 16.63
C VAL A 159 -9.81 -1.49 17.98
N GLU A 160 -9.61 -2.80 18.01
CA GLU A 160 -9.65 -3.56 19.27
C GLU A 160 -8.61 -3.06 20.28
N ASP A 161 -7.39 -2.80 19.81
CA ASP A 161 -6.31 -2.35 20.67
C ASP A 161 -6.54 -0.91 21.15
N LEU A 162 -7.10 -0.04 20.30
CA LEU A 162 -7.51 1.29 20.71
C LEU A 162 -8.63 1.25 21.76
N LEU A 163 -9.64 0.40 21.57
CA LEU A 163 -10.72 0.25 22.55
C LEU A 163 -10.20 -0.25 23.91
N LYS A 164 -9.27 -1.22 23.93
CA LYS A 164 -8.59 -1.66 25.16
C LYS A 164 -7.85 -0.50 25.85
N ARG A 165 -7.14 0.32 25.06
CA ARG A 165 -6.46 1.51 25.59
C ARG A 165 -7.44 2.54 26.14
N LEU A 166 -8.59 2.75 25.50
CA LEU A 166 -9.61 3.69 25.95
C LEU A 166 -10.10 3.38 27.37
N VAL A 167 -10.22 2.11 27.75
CA VAL A 167 -10.59 1.72 29.14
C VAL A 167 -9.61 2.31 30.15
N VAL A 168 -8.31 2.24 29.85
CA VAL A 168 -7.25 2.76 30.73
C VAL A 168 -7.28 4.28 30.76
N LEU A 169 -7.39 4.92 29.58
CA LEU A 169 -7.41 6.37 29.45
C LEU A 169 -8.63 6.99 30.16
N GLU A 170 -9.80 6.39 30.00
CA GLU A 170 -11.03 6.81 30.67
C GLU A 170 -10.95 6.60 32.18
N GLY A 171 -10.30 5.55 32.65
CA GLY A 171 -10.02 5.34 34.08
C GLY A 171 -9.15 6.45 34.66
N ILE A 172 -8.08 6.84 33.97
CA ILE A 172 -7.20 7.95 34.37
C ILE A 172 -7.96 9.27 34.35
N TYR A 173 -8.71 9.53 33.27
CA TYR A 173 -9.51 10.74 33.14
C TYR A 173 -10.52 10.86 34.29
N SER A 174 -11.25 9.81 34.59
CA SER A 174 -12.26 9.76 35.65
C SER A 174 -11.66 10.03 37.04
N GLN A 175 -10.47 9.50 37.34
CA GLN A 175 -9.78 9.81 38.61
C GLN A 175 -9.43 11.30 38.75
N GLN A 176 -9.06 11.95 37.66
CA GLN A 176 -8.71 13.38 37.64
C GLN A 176 -9.94 14.30 37.67
N HIS A 177 -11.12 13.80 37.27
CA HIS A 177 -12.34 14.59 37.06
C HIS A 177 -13.49 14.19 37.99
N GLY A 178 -13.19 13.79 39.23
CA GLY A 178 -14.19 13.48 40.25
C GLY A 178 -15.10 12.32 39.92
N GLY A 179 -14.57 11.34 39.21
CA GLY A 179 -15.26 10.11 38.80
C GLY A 179 -16.11 10.27 37.54
N SER A 180 -15.92 11.33 36.74
CA SER A 180 -16.61 11.54 35.46
C SER A 180 -15.73 11.12 34.33
N TYR A 181 -16.29 10.42 33.34
CA TYR A 181 -15.61 10.03 32.10
C TYR A 181 -15.55 11.16 31.10
N GLY A 182 -14.67 11.05 30.09
CA GLY A 182 -14.44 12.06 29.08
C GLY A 182 -15.09 11.74 27.74
N GLU A 183 -15.43 12.75 26.98
CA GLU A 183 -15.72 12.58 25.56
C GLU A 183 -14.41 12.41 24.77
N LEU A 184 -14.49 11.88 23.57
CA LEU A 184 -13.32 11.67 22.69
C LEU A 184 -12.49 12.97 22.53
N SER A 185 -13.16 14.11 22.35
CA SER A 185 -12.54 15.43 22.27
C SER A 185 -11.78 15.85 23.53
N ALA A 186 -12.28 15.46 24.71
CA ALA A 186 -11.64 15.75 25.99
C ALA A 186 -10.35 14.93 26.16
N LEU A 187 -10.36 13.67 25.80
CA LEU A 187 -9.15 12.82 25.82
C LEU A 187 -8.07 13.34 24.87
N ILE A 188 -8.46 13.81 23.68
CA ILE A 188 -7.53 14.40 22.70
C ILE A 188 -6.98 15.72 23.25
N SER A 189 -7.83 16.63 23.71
CA SER A 189 -7.42 17.96 24.22
C SER A 189 -6.53 17.83 25.46
N GLY A 190 -6.76 16.80 26.27
CA GLY A 190 -5.94 16.46 27.43
C GLY A 190 -4.60 15.78 27.08
N GLY A 191 -4.31 15.55 25.81
CA GLY A 191 -3.08 14.88 25.37
C GLY A 191 -3.01 13.40 25.71
N MET A 192 -4.11 12.79 26.13
CA MET A 192 -4.18 11.36 26.46
C MET A 192 -4.28 10.49 25.22
N LEU A 193 -4.91 11.00 24.16
CA LEU A 193 -5.13 10.32 22.89
C LEU A 193 -4.63 11.19 21.73
N SER A 194 -3.84 10.58 20.82
CA SER A 194 -3.46 11.27 19.59
C SER A 194 -4.66 11.46 18.67
N PRO A 195 -4.85 12.63 18.05
CA PRO A 195 -5.88 12.83 17.02
C PRO A 195 -5.78 11.81 15.87
N ASP A 196 -4.57 11.46 15.46
CA ASP A 196 -4.32 10.53 14.35
C ASP A 196 -4.85 9.13 14.63
N ALA A 197 -4.88 8.70 15.91
CA ALA A 197 -5.38 7.37 16.28
C ALA A 197 -6.89 7.18 16.02
N VAL A 198 -7.62 8.28 15.87
CA VAL A 198 -9.07 8.29 15.63
C VAL A 198 -9.45 9.01 14.34
N ASP A 199 -8.47 9.45 13.53
CA ASP A 199 -8.73 10.01 12.21
C ASP A 199 -9.29 8.91 11.29
N PRO A 200 -10.53 9.05 10.78
CA PRO A 200 -11.13 8.01 9.93
C PRO A 200 -10.36 7.71 8.65
N LYS A 201 -9.54 8.64 8.18
CA LYS A 201 -8.71 8.44 6.97
C LYS A 201 -7.50 7.56 7.23
N LEU A 202 -6.98 7.59 8.46
CA LEU A 202 -5.82 6.81 8.87
C LEU A 202 -6.25 5.46 9.47
N SER A 203 -7.21 5.48 10.39
CA SER A 203 -7.70 4.28 11.09
C SER A 203 -8.68 3.44 10.28
N GLY A 204 -9.27 3.98 9.21
CA GLY A 204 -10.35 3.33 8.46
C GLY A 204 -11.68 3.25 9.19
N TYR A 205 -11.82 3.89 10.39
CA TYR A 205 -12.98 3.79 11.28
C TYR A 205 -13.44 5.14 11.81
N ASN A 206 -14.74 5.27 12.02
CA ASN A 206 -15.34 6.37 12.74
C ASN A 206 -15.47 5.98 14.21
N PHE A 207 -14.71 6.64 15.10
CA PHE A 207 -14.77 6.42 16.54
C PHE A 207 -15.73 7.41 17.21
N ARG A 208 -16.37 6.96 18.29
CA ARG A 208 -17.18 7.81 19.16
C ARG A 208 -17.12 7.34 20.61
N ILE A 209 -17.28 8.28 21.52
CA ILE A 209 -17.59 8.04 22.93
C ILE A 209 -18.89 8.80 23.23
N THR A 210 -19.84 8.15 23.86
CA THR A 210 -21.10 8.73 24.30
C THR A 210 -21.22 8.57 25.81
N LEU A 211 -21.31 9.68 26.53
CA LEU A 211 -21.43 9.67 27.99
C LEU A 211 -22.88 9.43 28.43
N GLY A 212 -23.04 8.76 29.56
CA GLY A 212 -24.30 8.74 30.29
C GLY A 212 -24.67 10.13 30.81
N LYS A 213 -25.94 10.36 31.16
CA LYS A 213 -26.47 11.67 31.55
C LYS A 213 -25.74 12.32 32.75
N ASP A 214 -25.21 11.51 33.64
CA ASP A 214 -24.47 11.94 34.84
C ASP A 214 -22.94 11.96 34.62
N GLY A 215 -22.47 11.61 33.44
CA GLY A 215 -21.04 11.47 33.13
C GLY A 215 -20.35 10.28 33.83
N LYS A 216 -21.09 9.42 34.53
CA LYS A 216 -20.54 8.30 35.32
C LYS A 216 -20.51 6.98 34.57
N SER A 217 -20.92 6.98 33.31
CA SER A 217 -20.84 5.86 32.39
C SER A 217 -20.54 6.35 30.99
N TYR A 218 -20.02 5.45 30.15
CA TYR A 218 -19.81 5.74 28.75
C TYR A 218 -20.04 4.50 27.88
N VAL A 219 -20.26 4.75 26.60
CA VAL A 219 -20.23 3.76 25.55
C VAL A 219 -19.25 4.24 24.49
N ALA A 220 -18.26 3.44 24.16
CA ALA A 220 -17.38 3.62 23.00
C ALA A 220 -17.83 2.74 21.85
N GLY A 221 -17.71 3.23 20.64
CA GLY A 221 -18.01 2.48 19.43
C GLY A 221 -17.12 2.88 18.27
N ALA A 222 -16.97 1.98 17.32
CA ALA A 222 -16.26 2.22 16.08
C ALA A 222 -17.00 1.53 14.92
N GLU A 223 -17.25 2.27 13.86
CA GLU A 223 -17.83 1.75 12.62
C GLU A 223 -16.85 1.96 11.46
N PRO A 224 -16.74 0.99 10.51
CA PRO A 224 -15.87 1.16 9.36
C PRO A 224 -16.29 2.37 8.53
N LEU A 225 -15.31 3.19 8.14
CA LEU A 225 -15.52 4.34 7.26
C LEU A 225 -16.16 3.89 5.94
N ARG A 226 -15.74 2.74 5.42
CA ARG A 226 -16.29 2.08 4.22
C ARG A 226 -16.39 0.57 4.47
N HIS A 227 -17.62 0.11 4.74
CA HIS A 227 -17.90 -1.31 4.98
C HIS A 227 -17.42 -2.19 3.81
N GLY A 228 -16.70 -3.27 4.14
CA GLY A 228 -16.13 -4.22 3.19
C GLY A 228 -14.87 -3.73 2.46
N ARG A 229 -14.36 -2.52 2.81
CA ARG A 229 -13.14 -1.93 2.25
C ARG A 229 -12.14 -1.52 3.34
N THR A 230 -12.55 -0.71 4.31
CA THR A 230 -11.69 -0.29 5.42
C THR A 230 -11.97 -1.08 6.70
N GLY A 231 -13.02 -1.85 6.74
CA GLY A 231 -13.41 -2.72 7.83
C GLY A 231 -14.71 -3.44 7.50
N LYS A 232 -15.01 -4.50 8.22
CA LYS A 232 -16.27 -5.26 8.16
C LYS A 232 -17.04 -5.16 9.45
N LEU A 233 -16.32 -5.30 10.57
CA LEU A 233 -16.91 -5.34 11.90
C LEU A 233 -17.16 -3.94 12.42
N SER A 234 -18.30 -3.75 13.08
CA SER A 234 -18.55 -2.61 13.96
C SER A 234 -18.34 -3.05 15.39
N PHE A 235 -17.80 -2.17 16.22
CA PHE A 235 -17.41 -2.44 17.58
C PHE A 235 -18.25 -1.64 18.56
N TRP A 236 -18.43 -2.22 19.76
CA TRP A 236 -19.10 -1.60 20.87
C TRP A 236 -18.41 -2.01 22.18
N MET A 237 -18.28 -1.08 23.11
CA MET A 237 -17.74 -1.32 24.46
C MET A 237 -18.35 -0.32 25.43
N ASP A 238 -18.55 -0.71 26.67
CA ASP A 238 -18.87 0.19 27.76
C ASP A 238 -17.74 0.23 28.82
N GLN A 239 -17.98 0.88 29.95
CA GLN A 239 -17.03 1.00 31.05
C GLN A 239 -16.61 -0.34 31.69
N SER A 240 -17.26 -1.44 31.38
CA SER A 240 -16.81 -2.79 31.80
C SER A 240 -15.56 -3.26 31.05
N GLY A 241 -15.26 -2.62 29.91
CA GLY A 241 -14.14 -2.98 29.06
C GLY A 241 -14.39 -4.23 28.19
N VAL A 242 -15.62 -4.77 28.20
CA VAL A 242 -15.99 -5.90 27.34
C VAL A 242 -16.27 -5.40 25.93
N ILE A 243 -15.41 -5.77 24.98
CA ILE A 243 -15.55 -5.43 23.57
C ILE A 243 -16.48 -6.44 22.91
N LYS A 244 -17.49 -5.94 22.20
CA LYS A 244 -18.36 -6.72 21.30
C LYS A 244 -18.11 -6.25 19.88
N SER A 245 -18.13 -7.18 18.91
CA SER A 245 -18.01 -6.88 17.49
C SER A 245 -18.99 -7.72 16.68
N ALA A 246 -19.49 -7.14 15.59
CA ALA A 246 -20.35 -7.84 14.63
C ALA A 246 -20.32 -7.15 13.27
N ASP A 247 -20.53 -7.90 12.19
CA ASP A 247 -20.79 -7.35 10.87
C ASP A 247 -22.23 -6.79 10.83
N THR A 248 -22.35 -5.47 10.90
CA THR A 248 -23.63 -4.75 10.89
C THR A 248 -23.87 -4.06 9.55
N GLY A 249 -23.07 -4.36 8.53
CA GLY A 249 -23.12 -3.63 7.24
C GLY A 249 -22.63 -2.19 7.38
N GLY A 250 -21.68 -1.92 8.27
CA GLY A 250 -21.13 -0.59 8.54
C GLY A 250 -22.01 0.30 9.41
N LYS A 251 -23.08 -0.24 10.00
CA LYS A 251 -23.92 0.50 10.94
C LYS A 251 -23.41 0.34 12.36
N GLN A 252 -23.84 1.27 13.22
CA GLN A 252 -23.54 1.24 14.64
C GLN A 252 -23.96 -0.08 15.28
N LEU A 253 -23.04 -0.74 15.97
CA LEU A 253 -23.37 -1.85 16.86
C LEU A 253 -24.02 -1.30 18.13
N LYS A 254 -25.15 -1.87 18.53
CA LYS A 254 -25.86 -1.56 19.77
C LYS A 254 -25.65 -2.68 20.77
N PRO A 255 -25.76 -2.38 22.08
CA PRO A 255 -25.64 -3.39 23.14
C PRO A 255 -26.54 -4.58 22.94
#